data_6153ddf0fc8387c4147746d8c43cd488
#
_entry.id   6153ddf0fc8387c4147746d8c43cd488
#
_cell.length_a   1.000
_cell.length_b   1.000
_cell.length_c   1.000
_cell.angle_alpha   90.00
_cell.angle_beta   90.00
_cell.angle_gamma   90.00
#
_symmetry.space_group_name_H-M   'P 1'
#
loop_
_entity.id
_entity.type
_entity.pdbx_description
1 polymer ?
#
loop_
_entity_poly.entity_id
_entity_poly.type
_entity_poly.pdbx_seq_one_letter_code
_entity_poly.pdbx_strand_id
1 'polypeptide(L)'
;MNSKRILASALFALLTAPFAASAQDEASSPFSWNITGVSDYVWRGVSQTDENPTAQAGFTYTSPVGVYAGAWASGVDFGDGDPDYELDYFVGYNVDLNETVNFDILLNRYTYPGASELNFNELIAKTTFAEDYSVTLAYSNDFGGSETDAFYVNGAASYGLPQDYSLDFSVGRSFFEREYSENYLDWSVGVSKSFGAVSASLAYVGVDGNGRDIYGELASSRVVLTLDVGM
;
A
#
# COMPACT_ATOMS: atom_id res chain seq x y z
N MET A 1 -14.70 -20.07 -24.43
CA MET A 1 -13.89 -18.86 -24.30
C MET A 1 -13.71 -18.68 -22.82
N ASN A 2 -12.55 -19.09 -22.29
CA ASN A 2 -12.24 -18.96 -20.87
C ASN A 2 -11.79 -17.53 -20.62
N SER A 3 -12.66 -16.73 -20.02
CA SER A 3 -12.26 -15.46 -19.42
C SER A 3 -11.33 -15.79 -18.25
N LYS A 4 -10.02 -15.67 -18.46
CA LYS A 4 -9.08 -15.65 -17.34
C LYS A 4 -9.42 -14.39 -16.53
N ARG A 5 -10.00 -14.56 -15.36
CA ARG A 5 -10.19 -13.47 -14.40
C ARG A 5 -8.80 -13.00 -14.01
N ILE A 6 -8.47 -11.75 -14.30
CA ILE A 6 -7.23 -11.11 -13.89
C ILE A 6 -7.40 -10.80 -12.42
N LEU A 7 -6.79 -11.61 -11.57
CA LEU A 7 -6.71 -11.36 -10.14
C LEU A 7 -5.68 -10.26 -9.89
N ALA A 8 -6.15 -9.12 -9.40
CA ALA A 8 -5.29 -8.03 -9.01
C ALA A 8 -4.77 -8.28 -7.58
N SER A 9 -3.50 -8.43 -7.46
CA SER A 9 -2.83 -8.68 -6.20
C SER A 9 -2.42 -7.38 -5.50
N ALA A 10 -2.50 -7.39 -4.21
CA ALA A 10 -2.50 -6.26 -3.30
C ALA A 10 -1.16 -5.57 -3.07
N LEU A 11 -1.12 -4.29 -2.86
CA LEU A 11 0.00 -3.56 -2.29
C LEU A 11 -0.42 -2.67 -1.14
N PHE A 12 0.45 -2.75 -0.15
CA PHE A 12 0.63 -1.89 1.00
C PHE A 12 0.30 -0.42 0.67
N ALA A 13 -0.86 0.05 1.04
CA ALA A 13 -1.02 1.46 1.34
C ALA A 13 -0.30 1.66 2.68
N LEU A 14 1.05 1.76 2.63
CA LEU A 14 1.77 2.45 3.67
C LEU A 14 1.27 3.89 3.64
N LEU A 15 0.15 4.14 4.31
CA LEU A 15 -0.09 5.42 4.93
C LEU A 15 1.02 5.56 5.96
N THR A 16 2.21 5.95 5.48
CA THR A 16 3.19 6.54 6.36
C THR A 16 2.56 7.84 6.83
N ALA A 17 1.78 7.77 7.92
CA ALA A 17 1.71 8.93 8.77
C ALA A 17 3.17 9.33 9.01
N PRO A 18 3.56 10.59 8.82
CA PRO A 18 4.88 11.01 9.21
C PRO A 18 4.96 10.70 10.71
N PHE A 19 5.79 9.74 11.08
CA PHE A 19 6.25 9.64 12.45
C PHE A 19 7.04 10.93 12.67
N ALA A 20 6.35 11.96 13.15
CA ALA A 20 7.00 13.09 13.76
C ALA A 20 7.76 12.48 14.94
N ALA A 21 9.03 12.23 14.74
CA ALA A 21 9.96 11.92 15.81
C ALA A 21 9.95 13.13 16.73
N SER A 22 9.07 13.09 17.72
CA SER A 22 9.23 13.93 18.89
C SER A 22 10.55 13.51 19.50
N ALA A 23 11.52 14.39 19.40
CA ALA A 23 12.81 14.28 20.07
C ALA A 23 12.54 14.22 21.58
N GLN A 24 12.41 13.02 22.12
CA GLN A 24 12.63 12.70 23.51
C GLN A 24 13.65 11.58 23.56
N ASP A 25 14.71 11.80 24.33
CA ASP A 25 15.81 10.88 24.64
C ASP A 25 15.31 9.65 25.46
N GLU A 26 14.44 8.85 24.88
CA GLU A 26 14.21 7.47 25.26
C GLU A 26 14.57 6.61 24.06
N ALA A 27 15.38 5.57 24.26
CA ALA A 27 15.74 4.64 23.20
C ALA A 27 14.46 4.06 22.58
N SER A 28 14.08 4.54 21.42
CA SER A 28 12.90 4.07 20.70
C SER A 28 13.02 2.56 20.50
N SER A 29 11.95 1.83 20.75
CA SER A 29 11.92 0.38 20.50
C SER A 29 12.33 0.12 19.05
N PRO A 30 13.23 -0.87 18.77
CA PRO A 30 13.53 -1.27 17.40
C PRO A 30 12.35 -1.97 16.73
N PHE A 31 11.27 -2.23 17.47
CA PHE A 31 10.07 -2.89 17.00
C PHE A 31 8.93 -1.90 16.91
N SER A 32 8.22 -1.95 15.80
CA SER A 32 6.93 -1.26 15.60
C SER A 32 5.86 -2.26 15.19
N TRP A 33 4.62 -1.92 15.47
CA TRP A 33 3.47 -2.70 15.05
C TRP A 33 2.27 -1.77 14.80
N ASN A 34 1.35 -2.23 13.96
CA ASN A 34 0.06 -1.58 13.78
C ASN A 34 -1.06 -2.61 13.62
N ILE A 35 -2.28 -2.19 13.96
CA ILE A 35 -3.52 -2.87 13.66
C ILE A 35 -4.44 -1.85 13.01
N THR A 36 -4.97 -2.20 11.84
CA THR A 36 -5.78 -1.30 11.03
C THR A 36 -7.12 -1.96 10.71
N GLY A 37 -8.21 -1.21 10.87
CA GLY A 37 -9.51 -1.55 10.33
C GLY A 37 -9.80 -0.68 9.12
N VAL A 38 -10.18 -1.27 7.99
CA VAL A 38 -10.56 -0.56 6.78
C VAL A 38 -11.96 -0.95 6.35
N SER A 39 -12.73 0.00 5.82
CA SER A 39 -14.05 -0.29 5.27
C SER A 39 -13.99 -1.04 3.94
N ASP A 40 -12.85 -1.00 3.25
CA ASP A 40 -12.53 -1.73 2.03
C ASP A 40 -11.00 -1.68 1.87
N TYR A 41 -10.36 -2.82 1.63
CA TYR A 41 -8.95 -2.85 1.31
C TYR A 41 -8.75 -2.52 -0.16
N VAL A 42 -8.34 -1.32 -0.45
CA VAL A 42 -8.12 -0.84 -1.83
C VAL A 42 -6.63 -0.75 -2.13
N TRP A 43 -6.20 -1.45 -3.18
CA TRP A 43 -4.85 -1.40 -3.67
C TRP A 43 -4.79 -0.88 -5.12
N ARG A 44 -3.99 0.18 -5.35
CA ARG A 44 -3.89 0.85 -6.67
C ARG A 44 -5.26 1.12 -7.29
N GLY A 45 -6.23 1.58 -6.45
CA GLY A 45 -7.59 1.90 -6.84
C GLY A 45 -8.55 0.72 -6.98
N VAL A 46 -8.12 -0.52 -6.71
CA VAL A 46 -8.91 -1.75 -6.87
C VAL A 46 -9.17 -2.40 -5.51
N SER A 47 -10.43 -2.73 -5.21
CA SER A 47 -10.82 -3.45 -3.99
C SER A 47 -10.22 -4.86 -3.96
N GLN A 48 -9.70 -5.24 -2.81
CA GLN A 48 -9.13 -6.55 -2.51
C GLN A 48 -10.05 -7.38 -1.60
N THR A 49 -11.18 -6.83 -1.20
CA THR A 49 -12.11 -7.45 -0.24
C THR A 49 -13.56 -7.45 -0.74
N ASP A 50 -13.76 -7.39 -2.06
CA ASP A 50 -15.10 -7.27 -2.67
C ASP A 50 -15.96 -6.18 -2.00
N GLU A 51 -15.32 -5.01 -1.73
CA GLU A 51 -15.92 -3.84 -1.07
C GLU A 51 -16.36 -4.07 0.40
N ASN A 52 -15.86 -5.13 1.03
CA ASN A 52 -16.19 -5.47 2.42
C ASN A 52 -15.10 -4.96 3.40
N PRO A 53 -15.49 -4.65 4.65
CA PRO A 53 -14.54 -4.30 5.69
C PRO A 53 -13.59 -5.44 6.02
N THR A 54 -12.32 -5.09 6.32
CA THR A 54 -11.33 -6.05 6.78
C THR A 54 -10.44 -5.47 7.87
N ALA A 55 -9.71 -6.35 8.55
CA ALA A 55 -8.66 -6.02 9.50
C ALA A 55 -7.30 -6.35 8.91
N GLN A 56 -6.32 -5.49 9.22
CA GLN A 56 -4.93 -5.63 8.80
C GLN A 56 -4.02 -5.52 10.02
N ALA A 57 -2.86 -6.14 9.97
CA ALA A 57 -1.87 -6.04 11.04
C ALA A 57 -0.46 -6.07 10.46
N GLY A 58 0.43 -5.26 11.03
CA GLY A 58 1.83 -5.19 10.64
C GLY A 58 2.77 -5.29 11.84
N PHE A 59 3.96 -5.83 11.60
CA PHE A 59 5.04 -5.86 12.57
C PHE A 59 6.37 -5.66 11.84
N THR A 60 7.20 -4.74 12.36
CA THR A 60 8.49 -4.41 11.75
C THR A 60 9.57 -4.33 12.82
N TYR A 61 10.74 -4.87 12.50
CA TYR A 61 11.99 -4.63 13.21
C TYR A 61 12.85 -3.69 12.39
N THR A 62 13.35 -2.61 12.98
CA THR A 62 14.28 -1.67 12.33
C THR A 62 15.59 -1.63 13.10
N SER A 63 16.68 -1.90 12.40
CA SER A 63 18.02 -1.83 12.97
C SER A 63 18.51 -0.37 13.06
N PRO A 64 19.49 -0.07 13.93
CA PRO A 64 20.07 1.27 14.03
C PRO A 64 20.77 1.77 12.77
N VAL A 65 21.03 0.90 11.79
CA VAL A 65 21.67 1.25 10.53
C VAL A 65 20.67 1.42 9.38
N GLY A 66 19.35 1.42 9.68
CA GLY A 66 18.30 1.65 8.69
C GLY A 66 17.81 0.40 7.94
N VAL A 67 18.42 -0.77 8.15
CA VAL A 67 17.89 -2.03 7.62
C VAL A 67 16.69 -2.45 8.45
N TYR A 68 15.60 -2.80 7.78
CA TYR A 68 14.39 -3.28 8.45
C TYR A 68 13.85 -4.55 7.79
N ALA A 69 13.08 -5.32 8.56
CA ALA A 69 12.35 -6.48 8.07
C ALA A 69 11.04 -6.63 8.85
N GLY A 70 10.03 -7.18 8.22
CA GLY A 70 8.73 -7.33 8.87
C GLY A 70 7.81 -8.28 8.14
N ALA A 71 6.60 -8.34 8.67
CA ALA A 71 5.48 -9.06 8.08
C ALA A 71 4.21 -8.23 8.23
N TRP A 72 3.30 -8.42 7.29
CA TRP A 72 1.99 -7.81 7.30
C TRP A 72 0.93 -8.83 6.86
N ALA A 73 -0.30 -8.63 7.30
CA ALA A 73 -1.43 -9.49 6.95
C ALA A 73 -2.70 -8.67 6.76
N SER A 74 -3.57 -9.14 5.86
CA SER A 74 -4.93 -8.62 5.64
C SER A 74 -5.88 -9.75 5.28
N GLY A 75 -7.16 -9.62 5.66
CA GLY A 75 -8.21 -10.36 4.97
C GLY A 75 -8.33 -9.89 3.53
N VAL A 76 -8.60 -10.82 2.61
CA VAL A 76 -8.90 -10.56 1.19
C VAL A 76 -10.12 -11.38 0.76
N ASP A 77 -10.76 -10.98 -0.34
CA ASP A 77 -11.88 -11.68 -0.95
C ASP A 77 -11.83 -11.44 -2.46
N PHE A 78 -11.37 -12.44 -3.21
CA PHE A 78 -11.30 -12.39 -4.67
C PHE A 78 -12.41 -13.21 -5.33
N GLY A 79 -13.31 -13.78 -4.54
CA GLY A 79 -14.45 -14.60 -4.96
C GLY A 79 -14.35 -16.07 -4.53
N ASP A 80 -15.25 -16.91 -5.05
CA ASP A 80 -15.38 -18.31 -4.64
C ASP A 80 -14.10 -19.14 -4.90
N GLY A 81 -13.54 -19.71 -3.82
CA GLY A 81 -12.38 -20.59 -3.87
C GLY A 81 -11.03 -19.88 -3.83
N ASP A 82 -11.04 -18.58 -3.65
CA ASP A 82 -9.86 -17.72 -3.54
C ASP A 82 -9.32 -17.66 -2.10
N PRO A 83 -8.10 -17.10 -1.87
CA PRO A 83 -7.56 -17.02 -0.52
C PRO A 83 -8.40 -16.09 0.37
N ASP A 84 -8.54 -16.45 1.64
CA ASP A 84 -9.22 -15.64 2.64
C ASP A 84 -8.35 -14.52 3.21
N TYR A 85 -7.01 -14.62 3.03
CA TYR A 85 -6.06 -13.67 3.56
C TYR A 85 -4.75 -13.63 2.78
N GLU A 86 -4.11 -12.48 2.85
CA GLU A 86 -2.79 -12.17 2.33
C GLU A 86 -1.79 -12.08 3.47
N LEU A 87 -0.60 -12.62 3.26
CA LEU A 87 0.55 -12.49 4.15
C LEU A 87 1.75 -12.01 3.36
N ASP A 88 2.30 -10.89 3.79
CA ASP A 88 3.48 -10.29 3.20
C ASP A 88 4.68 -10.40 4.10
N TYR A 89 5.84 -10.64 3.50
CA TYR A 89 7.13 -10.60 4.17
C TYR A 89 8.03 -9.64 3.43
N PHE A 90 8.67 -8.76 4.17
CA PHE A 90 9.49 -7.74 3.54
C PHE A 90 10.83 -7.53 4.25
N VAL A 91 11.80 -7.08 3.47
CA VAL A 91 13.08 -6.58 3.94
C VAL A 91 13.44 -5.34 3.16
N GLY A 92 13.92 -4.32 3.84
CA GLY A 92 14.23 -3.04 3.21
C GLY A 92 15.35 -2.28 3.90
N TYR A 93 15.65 -1.13 3.32
CA TYR A 93 16.63 -0.18 3.82
C TYR A 93 16.11 1.24 3.66
N ASN A 94 16.07 1.97 4.77
CA ASN A 94 15.66 3.35 4.82
C ASN A 94 16.84 4.24 5.21
N VAL A 95 17.01 5.37 4.54
CA VAL A 95 18.11 6.31 4.79
C VAL A 95 17.73 7.75 4.46
N ASP A 96 18.09 8.66 5.33
CA ASP A 96 18.05 10.09 5.05
C ASP A 96 19.27 10.46 4.20
N LEU A 97 19.03 10.84 2.95
CA LEU A 97 20.08 11.31 2.05
C LEU A 97 20.56 12.72 2.43
N ASN A 98 19.67 13.53 2.97
CA ASN A 98 19.92 14.84 3.58
C ASN A 98 18.69 15.25 4.42
N GLU A 99 18.70 16.48 4.97
CA GLU A 99 17.63 17.01 5.86
C GLU A 99 16.23 17.06 5.23
N THR A 100 16.12 16.95 3.92
CA THR A 100 14.85 17.12 3.19
C THR A 100 14.52 15.95 2.25
N VAL A 101 15.41 14.97 2.14
CA VAL A 101 15.23 13.83 1.22
C VAL A 101 15.49 12.52 1.96
N ASN A 102 14.46 11.71 2.08
CA ASN A 102 14.53 10.35 2.58
C ASN A 102 14.38 9.36 1.40
N PHE A 103 15.14 8.29 1.43
CA PHE A 103 15.07 7.20 0.45
C PHE A 103 14.80 5.87 1.16
N ASP A 104 13.88 5.12 0.61
CA ASP A 104 13.49 3.78 1.06
C ASP A 104 13.52 2.81 -0.11
N ILE A 105 14.04 1.62 0.10
CA ILE A 105 13.96 0.52 -0.87
C ILE A 105 13.62 -0.76 -0.13
N LEU A 106 12.64 -1.51 -0.63
CA LEU A 106 12.21 -2.75 -0.03
C LEU A 106 11.93 -3.82 -1.09
N LEU A 107 12.20 -5.06 -0.74
CA LEU A 107 11.72 -6.24 -1.43
C LEU A 107 10.55 -6.80 -0.62
N ASN A 108 9.37 -6.85 -1.24
CA ASN A 108 8.17 -7.46 -0.68
C ASN A 108 7.88 -8.80 -1.34
N ARG A 109 7.51 -9.78 -0.53
CA ARG A 109 6.99 -11.08 -0.96
C ARG A 109 5.53 -11.14 -0.57
N TYR A 110 4.64 -11.09 -1.56
CA TYR A 110 3.20 -11.33 -1.41
C TYR A 110 2.93 -12.82 -1.37
N THR A 111 2.17 -13.29 -0.39
CA THR A 111 1.79 -14.70 -0.29
C THR A 111 0.32 -14.85 0.03
N TYR A 112 -0.31 -15.80 -0.64
CA TYR A 112 -1.73 -16.12 -0.51
C TYR A 112 -1.86 -17.59 -0.08
N PRO A 113 -1.98 -17.88 1.23
CA PRO A 113 -2.17 -19.24 1.71
C PRO A 113 -3.41 -19.89 1.13
N GLY A 114 -3.23 -21.03 0.48
CA GLY A 114 -4.27 -21.73 -0.26
C GLY A 114 -4.29 -21.45 -1.77
N ALA A 115 -3.63 -20.37 -2.23
CA ALA A 115 -3.54 -19.96 -3.63
C ALA A 115 -2.10 -19.54 -3.98
N SER A 116 -1.15 -20.45 -3.78
CA SER A 116 0.29 -20.16 -3.92
C SER A 116 0.72 -19.75 -5.34
N GLU A 117 -0.09 -20.03 -6.33
CA GLU A 117 0.07 -19.57 -7.73
C GLU A 117 -0.06 -18.05 -7.89
N LEU A 118 -0.68 -17.36 -6.92
CA LEU A 118 -0.77 -15.90 -6.88
C LEU A 118 0.44 -15.24 -6.22
N ASN A 119 1.34 -16.01 -5.61
CA ASN A 119 2.47 -15.49 -4.87
C ASN A 119 3.49 -14.82 -5.81
N PHE A 120 3.92 -13.61 -5.48
CA PHE A 120 4.93 -12.89 -6.27
C PHE A 120 5.84 -12.02 -5.40
N ASN A 121 6.89 -11.48 -6.02
CA ASN A 121 7.80 -10.51 -5.38
C ASN A 121 7.68 -9.17 -6.08
N GLU A 122 7.87 -8.09 -5.32
CA GLU A 122 7.93 -6.75 -5.86
C GLU A 122 9.09 -5.97 -5.22
N LEU A 123 9.92 -5.35 -6.03
CA LEU A 123 10.94 -4.40 -5.58
C LEU A 123 10.33 -3.01 -5.61
N ILE A 124 10.33 -2.33 -4.47
CA ILE A 124 9.70 -1.02 -4.30
C ILE A 124 10.75 -0.02 -3.85
N ALA A 125 10.82 1.13 -4.52
CA ALA A 125 11.66 2.26 -4.13
C ALA A 125 10.81 3.50 -3.94
N LYS A 126 10.95 4.18 -2.80
CA LYS A 126 10.24 5.41 -2.47
C LYS A 126 11.24 6.51 -2.13
N THR A 127 11.02 7.69 -2.67
CA THR A 127 11.75 8.90 -2.27
C THR A 127 10.75 9.91 -1.73
N THR A 128 10.99 10.40 -0.51
CA THR A 128 10.18 11.45 0.13
C THR A 128 10.98 12.76 0.12
N PHE A 129 10.30 13.85 -0.23
CA PHE A 129 10.88 15.19 -0.35
C PHE A 129 10.15 16.15 0.60
N ALA A 130 10.90 16.91 1.39
CA ALA A 130 10.40 17.92 2.32
C ALA A 130 9.24 17.41 3.21
N GLU A 131 9.23 16.10 3.51
CA GLU A 131 8.21 15.39 4.30
C GLU A 131 6.81 15.32 3.66
N ASP A 132 6.49 16.25 2.74
CA ASP A 132 5.15 16.42 2.17
C ASP A 132 4.94 15.68 0.84
N TYR A 133 6.01 15.39 0.09
CA TYR A 133 5.91 14.82 -1.27
C TYR A 133 6.64 13.51 -1.37
N SER A 134 6.09 12.57 -2.13
CA SER A 134 6.80 11.33 -2.42
C SER A 134 6.61 10.86 -3.85
N VAL A 135 7.61 10.11 -4.32
CA VAL A 135 7.54 9.32 -5.56
C VAL A 135 7.86 7.89 -5.21
N THR A 136 7.01 6.97 -5.64
CA THR A 136 7.19 5.53 -5.47
C THR A 136 7.30 4.87 -6.84
N LEU A 137 8.25 3.96 -6.96
CA LEU A 137 8.43 3.08 -8.10
C LEU A 137 8.35 1.64 -7.61
N ALA A 138 7.62 0.79 -8.32
CA ALA A 138 7.56 -0.62 -7.98
C ALA A 138 7.68 -1.48 -9.24
N TYR A 139 8.35 -2.64 -9.13
CA TYR A 139 8.58 -3.57 -10.21
C TYR A 139 8.44 -5.02 -9.75
N SER A 140 7.72 -5.80 -10.52
CA SER A 140 7.65 -7.25 -10.41
C SER A 140 7.90 -7.87 -11.78
N ASN A 141 8.63 -8.97 -11.82
CA ASN A 141 8.83 -9.78 -13.02
C ASN A 141 7.89 -10.99 -13.09
N ASP A 142 6.98 -11.09 -12.13
CA ASP A 142 6.02 -12.19 -12.00
C ASP A 142 4.78 -11.68 -11.26
N PHE A 143 4.17 -10.62 -11.80
CA PHE A 143 3.06 -9.92 -11.15
C PHE A 143 1.84 -10.84 -10.96
N GLY A 144 1.44 -11.05 -9.71
CA GLY A 144 0.32 -11.94 -9.37
C GLY A 144 0.52 -13.39 -9.79
N GLY A 145 1.78 -13.87 -9.91
CA GLY A 145 2.08 -15.23 -10.35
C GLY A 145 1.79 -15.47 -11.84
N SER A 146 1.73 -14.42 -12.64
CA SER A 146 1.34 -14.48 -14.06
C SER A 146 2.52 -14.67 -15.02
N GLU A 147 3.76 -14.72 -14.49
CA GLU A 147 5.01 -14.73 -15.28
C GLU A 147 5.16 -13.47 -16.17
N THR A 148 4.53 -12.33 -15.75
CA THR A 148 4.46 -11.10 -16.55
C THR A 148 5.11 -9.95 -15.76
N ASP A 149 5.85 -9.11 -16.49
CA ASP A 149 6.43 -7.88 -15.95
C ASP A 149 5.33 -6.85 -15.64
N ALA A 150 5.42 -6.24 -14.47
CA ALA A 150 4.61 -5.07 -14.12
C ALA A 150 5.49 -3.98 -13.51
N PHE A 151 5.19 -2.74 -13.85
CA PHE A 151 5.82 -1.56 -13.30
C PHE A 151 4.75 -0.58 -12.81
N TYR A 152 4.98 0.04 -11.65
CA TYR A 152 4.08 1.04 -11.08
C TYR A 152 4.85 2.30 -10.71
N VAL A 153 4.26 3.45 -10.99
CA VAL A 153 4.76 4.77 -10.60
C VAL A 153 3.66 5.49 -9.86
N ASN A 154 3.97 6.05 -8.71
CA ASN A 154 3.03 6.85 -7.92
C ASN A 154 3.69 8.16 -7.47
N GLY A 155 2.95 9.24 -7.51
CA GLY A 155 3.25 10.50 -6.85
C GLY A 155 2.21 10.79 -5.78
N ALA A 156 2.66 11.19 -4.60
CA ALA A 156 1.77 11.56 -3.51
C ALA A 156 2.20 12.86 -2.83
N ALA A 157 1.22 13.53 -2.19
CA ALA A 157 1.44 14.72 -1.37
C ALA A 157 0.55 14.68 -0.13
N SER A 158 1.08 15.12 1.01
CA SER A 158 0.36 15.22 2.28
C SER A 158 0.61 16.60 2.90
N TYR A 159 -0.41 17.37 3.11
CA TYR A 159 -0.31 18.72 3.68
C TYR A 159 -0.86 18.75 5.09
N GLY A 160 0.02 19.00 6.06
CA GLY A 160 -0.37 19.19 7.46
C GLY A 160 -1.28 20.40 7.65
N LEU A 161 -2.39 20.20 8.35
CA LEU A 161 -3.38 21.23 8.70
C LEU A 161 -3.42 21.42 10.21
N PRO A 162 -3.99 22.54 10.72
CA PRO A 162 -4.16 22.73 12.17
C PRO A 162 -4.94 21.59 12.84
N GLN A 163 -4.65 21.33 14.12
CA GLN A 163 -5.31 20.32 14.95
C GLN A 163 -5.06 18.87 14.50
N ASP A 164 -3.84 18.59 14.02
CA ASP A 164 -3.37 17.25 13.59
C ASP A 164 -4.19 16.63 12.45
N TYR A 165 -4.80 17.48 11.63
CA TYR A 165 -5.36 17.05 10.35
C TYR A 165 -4.30 17.07 9.25
N SER A 166 -4.47 16.24 8.24
CA SER A 166 -3.74 16.30 6.97
C SER A 166 -4.69 16.17 5.80
N LEU A 167 -4.29 16.75 4.68
CA LEU A 167 -4.96 16.61 3.38
C LEU A 167 -4.04 15.84 2.45
N ASP A 168 -4.49 14.67 1.99
CA ASP A 168 -3.68 13.68 1.32
C ASP A 168 -4.13 13.50 -0.13
N PHE A 169 -3.17 13.43 -1.05
CA PHE A 169 -3.39 13.24 -2.48
C PHE A 169 -2.45 12.17 -3.01
N SER A 170 -2.94 11.37 -3.94
CA SER A 170 -2.14 10.37 -4.64
C SER A 170 -2.61 10.21 -6.07
N VAL A 171 -1.66 9.97 -6.98
CA VAL A 171 -1.91 9.54 -8.34
C VAL A 171 -0.87 8.52 -8.74
N GLY A 172 -1.33 7.38 -9.25
CA GLY A 172 -0.49 6.28 -9.68
C GLY A 172 -0.80 5.80 -11.07
N ARG A 173 0.13 5.07 -11.66
CA ARG A 173 -0.07 4.41 -12.94
C ARG A 173 0.60 3.05 -12.95
N SER A 174 -0.19 2.03 -13.26
CA SER A 174 0.24 0.66 -13.50
C SER A 174 0.52 0.46 -14.99
N PHE A 175 1.66 -0.16 -15.28
CA PHE A 175 2.11 -0.53 -16.62
C PHE A 175 2.29 -2.04 -16.66
N PHE A 176 1.68 -2.67 -17.65
CA PHE A 176 1.73 -4.11 -17.88
C PHE A 176 2.20 -4.43 -19.28
N GLU A 177 2.67 -5.62 -19.51
CA GLU A 177 2.83 -6.12 -20.88
C GLU A 177 1.47 -6.18 -21.58
N ARG A 178 1.42 -5.75 -22.83
CA ARG A 178 0.17 -5.65 -23.61
C ARG A 178 -0.62 -6.95 -23.73
N GLU A 179 0.07 -8.07 -23.70
CA GLU A 179 -0.55 -9.39 -23.79
C GLU A 179 -1.23 -9.80 -22.47
N TYR A 180 -0.84 -9.17 -21.39
CA TYR A 180 -1.39 -9.41 -20.05
C TYR A 180 -2.59 -8.50 -19.74
N SER A 181 -2.40 -7.17 -19.81
CA SER A 181 -3.44 -6.20 -19.47
C SER A 181 -3.19 -4.82 -20.10
N GLU A 182 -4.21 -3.99 -20.15
CA GLU A 182 -4.10 -2.56 -20.42
C GLU A 182 -3.51 -1.83 -19.21
N ASN A 183 -2.79 -0.74 -19.49
CA ASN A 183 -2.29 0.16 -18.43
C ASN A 183 -3.46 0.99 -17.89
N TYR A 184 -3.44 1.27 -16.58
CA TYR A 184 -4.45 2.13 -15.97
C TYR A 184 -3.85 3.13 -14.99
N LEU A 185 -4.63 4.16 -14.66
CA LEU A 185 -4.31 5.17 -13.67
C LEU A 185 -5.24 5.03 -12.46
N ASP A 186 -4.66 5.13 -11.26
CA ASP A 186 -5.38 5.24 -9.99
C ASP A 186 -5.15 6.60 -9.33
N TRP A 187 -6.04 6.99 -8.44
CA TRP A 187 -5.93 8.23 -7.70
C TRP A 187 -6.69 8.18 -6.38
N SER A 188 -6.26 9.01 -5.43
CA SER A 188 -6.98 9.24 -4.19
C SER A 188 -6.90 10.69 -3.74
N VAL A 189 -7.93 11.13 -3.01
CA VAL A 189 -7.93 12.35 -2.21
C VAL A 189 -8.57 12.05 -0.87
N GLY A 190 -7.92 12.45 0.22
CA GLY A 190 -8.37 12.11 1.55
C GLY A 190 -8.08 13.20 2.57
N VAL A 191 -8.68 13.02 3.73
CA VAL A 191 -8.36 13.76 4.95
C VAL A 191 -8.05 12.75 6.05
N SER A 192 -7.00 13.01 6.79
CA SER A 192 -6.60 12.20 7.94
C SER A 192 -6.47 13.04 9.21
N LYS A 193 -6.52 12.38 10.36
CA LYS A 193 -6.33 12.98 11.67
C LYS A 193 -5.68 12.01 12.62
N SER A 194 -4.67 12.49 13.36
CA SER A 194 -4.00 11.73 14.41
C SER A 194 -4.52 12.12 15.81
N PHE A 195 -4.65 11.10 16.67
CA PHE A 195 -5.10 11.18 18.06
C PHE A 195 -4.11 10.45 18.98
N GLY A 196 -2.85 10.82 18.93
CA GLY A 196 -1.77 10.09 19.58
C GLY A 196 -1.44 8.79 18.84
N ALA A 197 -1.57 7.63 19.49
CA ALA A 197 -1.31 6.32 18.86
C ALA A 197 -2.42 5.84 17.89
N VAL A 198 -3.53 6.59 17.78
CA VAL A 198 -4.65 6.26 16.89
C VAL A 198 -4.70 7.27 15.77
N SER A 199 -4.93 6.82 14.54
CA SER A 199 -5.25 7.70 13.41
C SER A 199 -6.53 7.25 12.70
N ALA A 200 -7.20 8.21 12.07
CA ALA A 200 -8.37 7.96 11.26
C ALA A 200 -8.23 8.70 9.93
N SER A 201 -8.62 8.07 8.84
CA SER A 201 -8.67 8.72 7.53
C SER A 201 -9.94 8.39 6.77
N LEU A 202 -10.33 9.32 5.91
CA LEU A 202 -11.42 9.17 4.97
C LEU A 202 -10.89 9.59 3.59
N ALA A 203 -10.84 8.67 2.66
CA ALA A 203 -10.32 8.91 1.32
C ALA A 203 -11.34 8.55 0.25
N TYR A 204 -11.46 9.39 -0.77
CA TYR A 204 -12.16 9.06 -2.00
C TYR A 204 -11.13 8.56 -3.01
N VAL A 205 -11.35 7.34 -3.49
CA VAL A 205 -10.41 6.61 -4.35
C VAL A 205 -11.07 6.24 -5.67
N GLY A 206 -10.27 6.04 -6.70
CA GLY A 206 -10.78 5.60 -7.99
C GLY A 206 -9.69 5.31 -9.01
N VAL A 207 -10.11 4.85 -10.17
CA VAL A 207 -9.27 4.57 -11.33
C VAL A 207 -9.82 5.30 -12.57
N ASP A 208 -9.04 5.28 -13.67
CA ASP A 208 -9.51 5.75 -14.98
C ASP A 208 -10.45 4.73 -15.68
N GLY A 209 -10.80 5.02 -16.94
CA GLY A 209 -11.66 4.15 -17.75
C GLY A 209 -11.08 2.75 -17.95
N ASN A 210 -9.78 2.68 -18.22
CA ASN A 210 -9.10 1.39 -18.43
C ASN A 210 -9.14 0.51 -17.18
N GLY A 211 -8.87 1.09 -16.00
CA GLY A 211 -8.95 0.35 -14.74
C GLY A 211 -10.35 -0.23 -14.50
N ARG A 212 -11.40 0.55 -14.79
CA ARG A 212 -12.79 0.05 -14.70
C ARG A 212 -13.11 -1.04 -15.71
N ASP A 213 -12.60 -0.93 -16.93
CA ASP A 213 -12.80 -1.94 -17.98
C ASP A 213 -12.10 -3.27 -17.62
N ILE A 214 -10.96 -3.21 -16.91
CA ILE A 214 -10.19 -4.38 -16.44
C ILE A 214 -10.86 -5.05 -15.24
N TYR A 215 -11.20 -4.27 -14.20
CA TYR A 215 -11.57 -4.80 -12.87
C TYR A 215 -13.06 -4.67 -12.54
N GLY A 216 -13.84 -4.00 -13.39
CA GLY A 216 -15.30 -3.87 -13.21
C GLY A 216 -15.67 -3.11 -11.93
N GLU A 217 -16.61 -3.66 -11.17
CA GLU A 217 -17.11 -3.06 -9.93
C GLU A 217 -16.03 -2.90 -8.86
N LEU A 218 -15.04 -3.81 -8.79
CA LEU A 218 -13.93 -3.73 -7.84
C LEU A 218 -13.09 -2.44 -8.01
N ALA A 219 -13.14 -1.80 -9.18
CA ALA A 219 -12.48 -0.53 -9.48
C ALA A 219 -13.44 0.68 -9.51
N SER A 220 -14.67 0.53 -9.01
CA SER A 220 -15.61 1.63 -8.85
C SER A 220 -15.09 2.65 -7.85
N SER A 221 -15.29 3.95 -8.16
CA SER A 221 -14.86 5.01 -7.23
C SER A 221 -15.69 4.99 -5.96
N ARG A 222 -15.02 5.08 -4.80
CA ARG A 222 -15.65 4.92 -3.49
C ARG A 222 -14.96 5.70 -2.38
N VAL A 223 -15.64 5.80 -1.26
CA VAL A 223 -15.07 6.36 -0.03
C VAL A 223 -14.58 5.20 0.86
N VAL A 224 -13.34 5.29 1.30
CA VAL A 224 -12.71 4.33 2.21
C VAL A 224 -12.46 5.02 3.56
N LEU A 225 -12.94 4.40 4.64
CA LEU A 225 -12.62 4.75 6.02
C LEU A 225 -11.50 3.83 6.51
N THR A 226 -10.46 4.41 7.11
CA THR A 226 -9.38 3.68 7.76
C THR A 226 -9.26 4.13 9.20
N LEU A 227 -9.11 3.19 10.12
CA LEU A 227 -8.78 3.39 11.52
C LEU A 227 -7.53 2.59 11.83
N ASP A 228 -6.48 3.25 12.28
CA ASP A 228 -5.19 2.63 12.58
C ASP A 228 -4.78 2.89 14.02
N VAL A 229 -4.19 1.90 14.67
CA VAL A 229 -3.54 2.01 15.96
C VAL A 229 -2.18 1.31 15.91
N GLY A 230 -1.14 2.02 16.37
CA GLY A 230 0.21 1.47 16.33
C GLY A 230 1.21 2.22 17.19
N MET A 231 2.43 1.70 17.23
CA MET A 231 3.58 2.33 17.88
C MET A 231 4.89 1.91 17.17
#